data_b393a0fc4dc93ea0dd0b6b9393971da5
#
_entry.id   b393a0fc4dc93ea0dd0b6b9393971da5
#
_cell.length_a   1.000
_cell.length_b   1.000
_cell.length_c   1.000
_cell.angle_alpha   90.00
_cell.angle_beta   90.00
_cell.angle_gamma   90.00
#
_symmetry.space_group_name_H-M   'P 1'
#
loop_
_entity.id
_entity.type
_entity.pdbx_description
1 polymer ?
#
loop_
_entity_poly.entity_id
_entity_poly.type
_entity_poly.pdbx_seq_one_letter_code
_entity_poly.pdbx_strand_id
1 'polypeptide(L)'
;MGALVITLYPGFYMPIPLIAGFILMIVGMGFNLVVRKELGKNWVPLSKTTPNQELVTDGLYSRVRHPFYLSILILFTGVAVISWNWYGLIFLMALVGGLIIRIKKEENNLIIKFGDEYQEYMEKTGMLIPKIT
;
A
#
# COMPACT_ATOMS: atom_id res chain seq x y z
N MET A 1 -3.87 -26.00 -17.87
CA MET A 1 -3.88 -25.30 -16.57
C MET A 1 -5.20 -25.61 -15.87
N GLY A 2 -5.17 -26.45 -14.82
CA GLY A 2 -6.37 -26.73 -14.02
C GLY A 2 -6.84 -25.48 -13.29
N ALA A 3 -8.04 -25.00 -13.56
CA ALA A 3 -8.64 -23.92 -12.81
C ALA A 3 -8.98 -24.43 -11.40
N LEU A 4 -8.37 -23.79 -10.39
CA LEU A 4 -8.73 -24.04 -8.99
C LEU A 4 -10.06 -23.35 -8.71
N VAL A 5 -11.14 -24.09 -8.51
CA VAL A 5 -12.51 -23.58 -8.35
C VAL A 5 -13.16 -24.10 -7.07
N ILE A 6 -14.03 -23.29 -6.49
CA ILE A 6 -14.93 -23.71 -5.41
C ILE A 6 -16.33 -23.91 -5.99
N THR A 7 -16.93 -25.06 -5.73
CA THR A 7 -18.32 -25.33 -6.11
C THR A 7 -19.25 -24.81 -5.02
N LEU A 8 -20.04 -23.78 -5.29
CA LEU A 8 -21.00 -23.20 -4.34
C LEU A 8 -22.37 -23.89 -4.41
N TYR A 9 -22.78 -24.25 -5.64
CA TYR A 9 -24.00 -25.00 -5.93
C TYR A 9 -23.77 -25.90 -7.15
N PRO A 10 -24.56 -26.95 -7.38
CA PRO A 10 -24.50 -27.73 -8.61
C PRO A 10 -24.63 -26.80 -9.84
N GLY A 11 -23.55 -26.69 -10.62
CA GLY A 11 -23.49 -25.84 -11.82
C GLY A 11 -22.97 -24.42 -11.63
N PHE A 12 -22.69 -23.97 -10.40
CA PHE A 12 -22.07 -22.65 -10.16
C PHE A 12 -20.65 -22.81 -9.61
N TYR A 13 -19.68 -22.45 -10.43
CA TYR A 13 -18.25 -22.55 -10.11
C TYR A 13 -17.66 -21.16 -10.04
N MET A 14 -17.02 -20.82 -8.91
CA MET A 14 -16.31 -19.57 -8.76
C MET A 14 -14.80 -19.85 -8.69
N PRO A 15 -13.98 -19.23 -9.57
CA PRO A 15 -12.54 -19.45 -9.55
C PRO A 15 -11.93 -18.83 -8.28
N ILE A 16 -11.09 -19.60 -7.59
CA ILE A 16 -10.42 -19.16 -6.36
C ILE A 16 -9.67 -17.84 -6.54
N PRO A 17 -8.94 -17.59 -7.65
CA PRO A 17 -8.29 -16.30 -7.87
C PRO A 17 -9.26 -15.11 -7.86
N LEU A 18 -10.48 -15.29 -8.35
CA LEU A 18 -11.50 -14.25 -8.34
C LEU A 18 -11.90 -13.88 -6.90
N ILE A 19 -12.18 -14.89 -6.06
CA ILE A 19 -12.54 -14.66 -4.64
C ILE A 19 -11.37 -14.03 -3.89
N ALA A 20 -10.18 -14.60 -4.00
CA ALA A 20 -8.99 -14.11 -3.33
C ALA A 20 -8.65 -12.67 -3.74
N GLY A 21 -8.73 -12.38 -5.03
CA GLY A 21 -8.48 -11.04 -5.53
C GLY A 21 -9.51 -10.02 -5.04
N PHE A 22 -10.81 -10.35 -5.00
CA PHE A 22 -11.82 -9.46 -4.42
C PHE A 22 -11.61 -9.22 -2.92
N ILE A 23 -11.23 -10.24 -2.16
CA ILE A 23 -10.90 -10.08 -0.74
C ILE A 23 -9.74 -9.10 -0.57
N LEU A 24 -8.65 -9.27 -1.33
CA LEU A 24 -7.50 -8.37 -1.30
C LEU A 24 -7.89 -6.93 -1.66
N MET A 25 -8.74 -6.74 -2.67
CA MET A 25 -9.22 -5.40 -3.05
C MET A 25 -10.02 -4.75 -1.93
N ILE A 26 -10.93 -5.47 -1.29
CA ILE A 26 -11.74 -4.96 -0.17
C ILE A 26 -10.82 -4.63 1.02
N VAL A 27 -9.87 -5.49 1.36
CA VAL A 27 -8.89 -5.26 2.43
C VAL A 27 -8.04 -4.04 2.11
N GLY A 28 -7.50 -3.94 0.89
CA GLY A 28 -6.68 -2.80 0.47
C GLY A 28 -7.46 -1.47 0.51
N MET A 29 -8.72 -1.48 0.05
CA MET A 29 -9.59 -0.31 0.11
C MET A 29 -9.94 0.09 1.55
N GLY A 30 -10.32 -0.86 2.40
CA GLY A 30 -10.60 -0.61 3.82
C GLY A 30 -9.38 -0.06 4.55
N PHE A 31 -8.20 -0.66 4.32
CA PHE A 31 -6.95 -0.18 4.88
C PHE A 31 -6.60 1.24 4.40
N ASN A 32 -6.83 1.54 3.11
CA ASN A 32 -6.63 2.89 2.56
C ASN A 32 -7.49 3.94 3.26
N LEU A 33 -8.76 3.63 3.53
CA LEU A 33 -9.67 4.54 4.26
C LEU A 33 -9.19 4.79 5.69
N VAL A 34 -8.72 3.77 6.40
CA VAL A 34 -8.17 3.90 7.76
C VAL A 34 -6.93 4.80 7.75
N VAL A 35 -6.00 4.56 6.84
CA VAL A 35 -4.77 5.36 6.70
C VAL A 35 -5.06 6.82 6.41
N ARG A 36 -6.01 7.10 5.51
CA ARG A 36 -6.42 8.48 5.21
C ARG A 36 -7.03 9.18 6.43
N LYS A 37 -7.81 8.45 7.21
CA LYS A 37 -8.41 8.97 8.43
C LYS A 37 -7.34 9.32 9.49
N GLU A 38 -6.34 8.45 9.67
CA GLU A 38 -5.21 8.73 10.58
C GLU A 38 -4.38 9.93 10.13
N LEU A 39 -4.10 10.04 8.84
CA LEU A 39 -3.30 11.15 8.31
C LEU A 39 -4.07 12.50 8.37
N GLY A 40 -5.39 12.48 8.25
CA GLY A 40 -6.26 13.65 8.38
C GLY A 40 -5.80 14.84 7.55
N LYS A 41 -5.56 15.98 8.21
CA LYS A 41 -5.08 17.23 7.57
C LYS A 41 -3.69 17.13 6.94
N ASN A 42 -2.89 16.16 7.37
CA ASN A 42 -1.53 15.92 6.84
C ASN A 42 -1.53 15.09 5.54
N TRP A 43 -2.70 14.60 5.12
CA TRP A 43 -2.82 13.89 3.86
C TRP A 43 -2.68 14.86 2.67
N VAL A 44 -1.67 14.61 1.84
CA VAL A 44 -1.41 15.39 0.62
C VAL A 44 -1.39 14.44 -0.57
N PRO A 45 -2.26 14.66 -1.60
CA PRO A 45 -2.36 13.75 -2.75
C PRO A 45 -1.09 13.64 -3.61
N LEU A 46 -0.26 14.65 -3.54
CA LEU A 46 1.01 14.74 -4.26
C LEU A 46 2.15 14.68 -3.24
N SER A 47 3.28 14.08 -3.62
CA SER A 47 4.49 13.98 -2.79
C SER A 47 5.13 15.36 -2.53
N LYS A 48 4.30 16.31 -2.08
CA LYS A 48 4.69 17.66 -1.73
C LYS A 48 4.48 17.87 -0.24
N THR A 49 5.42 18.55 0.39
CA THR A 49 5.26 19.03 1.75
C THR A 49 4.50 20.36 1.74
N THR A 50 3.59 20.55 2.69
CA THR A 50 2.92 21.82 2.92
C THR A 50 3.52 22.54 4.12
N PRO A 51 3.46 23.89 4.18
CA PRO A 51 4.06 24.65 5.30
C PRO A 51 3.59 24.19 6.68
N ASN A 52 2.31 23.84 6.81
CA ASN A 52 1.68 23.47 8.07
C ASN A 52 1.57 21.95 8.27
N GLN A 53 2.29 21.15 7.48
CA GLN A 53 2.31 19.71 7.64
C GLN A 53 3.11 19.31 8.88
N GLU A 54 2.51 18.49 9.72
CA GLU A 54 3.15 17.87 10.88
C GLU A 54 3.63 16.44 10.52
N LEU A 55 4.69 16.00 11.17
CA LEU A 55 5.17 14.63 11.03
C LEU A 55 4.27 13.71 11.87
N VAL A 56 3.58 12.78 11.20
CA VAL A 56 2.74 11.77 11.84
C VAL A 56 3.57 10.51 12.06
N THR A 57 3.75 10.12 13.32
CA THR A 57 4.59 8.99 13.73
C THR A 57 3.88 7.98 14.63
N ASP A 58 2.60 8.20 14.91
CA ASP A 58 1.76 7.35 15.77
C ASP A 58 0.83 6.43 14.96
N GLY A 59 0.05 5.61 15.63
CA GLY A 59 -0.87 4.68 15.00
C GLY A 59 -0.17 3.71 14.03
N LEU A 60 -0.66 3.60 12.80
CA LEU A 60 -0.06 2.79 11.73
C LEU A 60 1.34 3.28 11.36
N TYR A 61 1.57 4.59 11.45
CA TYR A 61 2.84 5.24 11.15
C TYR A 61 3.93 4.95 12.18
N SER A 62 3.59 4.43 13.35
CA SER A 62 4.60 4.01 14.35
C SER A 62 5.41 2.79 13.91
N ARG A 63 4.92 2.02 12.95
CA ARG A 63 5.55 0.78 12.47
C ARG A 63 6.00 0.85 11.01
N VAL A 64 5.22 1.53 10.17
CA VAL A 64 5.41 1.62 8.72
C VAL A 64 5.31 3.08 8.29
N ARG A 65 6.31 3.57 7.55
CA ARG A 65 6.33 4.98 7.10
C ARG A 65 5.32 5.28 5.99
N HIS A 66 5.04 4.30 5.14
CA HIS A 66 4.18 4.49 3.97
C HIS A 66 3.00 3.52 3.93
N PRO A 67 2.12 3.48 4.97
CA PRO A 67 0.97 2.57 5.00
C PRO A 67 -0.03 2.89 3.89
N PHE A 68 -0.09 4.13 3.40
CA PHE A 68 -0.90 4.52 2.26
C PHE A 68 -0.48 3.78 0.98
N TYR A 69 0.82 3.73 0.67
CA TYR A 69 1.32 3.01 -0.49
C TYR A 69 1.19 1.49 -0.33
N LEU A 70 1.32 0.99 0.90
CA LEU A 70 1.04 -0.42 1.20
C LEU A 70 -0.42 -0.78 0.88
N SER A 71 -1.37 0.07 1.24
CA SER A 71 -2.80 -0.16 0.92
C SER A 71 -3.05 -0.21 -0.60
N ILE A 72 -2.38 0.64 -1.37
CA ILE A 72 -2.43 0.63 -2.83
C ILE A 72 -1.86 -0.69 -3.38
N LEU A 73 -0.72 -1.15 -2.87
CA LEU A 73 -0.12 -2.41 -3.28
C LEU A 73 -1.04 -3.61 -3.00
N ILE A 74 -1.66 -3.66 -1.83
CA ILE A 74 -2.62 -4.72 -1.48
C ILE A 74 -3.81 -4.72 -2.46
N LEU A 75 -4.38 -3.54 -2.73
CA LEU A 75 -5.52 -3.38 -3.64
C LEU A 75 -5.17 -3.87 -5.06
N PHE A 76 -4.06 -3.40 -5.63
CA PHE A 76 -3.67 -3.75 -6.98
C PHE A 76 -3.09 -5.16 -7.11
N THR A 77 -2.57 -5.74 -6.02
CA THR A 77 -2.28 -7.17 -5.95
C THR A 77 -3.58 -7.97 -6.14
N GLY A 78 -4.69 -7.54 -5.54
CA GLY A 78 -6.00 -8.14 -5.78
C GLY A 78 -6.41 -8.10 -7.26
N VAL A 79 -6.21 -6.96 -7.94
CA VAL A 79 -6.47 -6.83 -9.39
C VAL A 79 -5.59 -7.79 -10.20
N ALA A 80 -4.31 -7.90 -9.89
CA ALA A 80 -3.39 -8.80 -10.57
C ALA A 80 -3.78 -10.28 -10.37
N VAL A 81 -4.22 -10.64 -9.17
CA VAL A 81 -4.71 -11.99 -8.84
C VAL A 81 -5.97 -12.33 -9.62
N ILE A 82 -6.93 -11.40 -9.75
CA ILE A 82 -8.14 -11.59 -10.57
C ILE A 82 -7.77 -11.79 -12.04
N SER A 83 -6.83 -11.01 -12.55
CA SER A 83 -6.39 -11.08 -13.94
C SER A 83 -5.78 -12.44 -14.29
N TRP A 84 -5.11 -13.08 -13.33
CA TRP A 84 -4.47 -14.41 -13.45
C TRP A 84 -3.70 -14.61 -14.77
N ASN A 85 -3.00 -13.58 -15.21
CA ASN A 85 -2.22 -13.59 -16.44
C ASN A 85 -0.94 -12.73 -16.33
N TRP A 86 -0.06 -12.85 -17.32
CA TRP A 86 1.22 -12.15 -17.36
C TRP A 86 1.09 -10.62 -17.37
N TYR A 87 0.02 -10.09 -17.95
CA TYR A 87 -0.19 -8.63 -18.01
C TYR A 87 -0.46 -8.06 -16.62
N GLY A 88 -1.22 -8.79 -15.78
CA GLY A 88 -1.45 -8.42 -14.39
C GLY A 88 -0.15 -8.39 -13.57
N LEU A 89 0.73 -9.37 -13.78
CA LEU A 89 2.04 -9.41 -13.14
C LEU A 89 2.95 -8.26 -13.59
N ILE A 90 3.05 -8.03 -14.89
CA ILE A 90 3.84 -6.91 -15.45
C ILE A 90 3.34 -5.57 -14.91
N PHE A 91 2.02 -5.38 -14.90
CA PHE A 91 1.41 -4.18 -14.33
C PHE A 91 1.78 -4.00 -12.84
N LEU A 92 1.69 -5.06 -12.04
CA LEU A 92 2.04 -5.01 -10.62
C LEU A 92 3.51 -4.66 -10.41
N MET A 93 4.42 -5.24 -11.18
CA MET A 93 5.86 -4.92 -11.13
C MET A 93 6.13 -3.46 -11.50
N ALA A 94 5.48 -2.94 -12.54
CA ALA A 94 5.59 -1.54 -12.95
C ALA A 94 5.05 -0.61 -11.84
N LEU A 95 3.93 -0.96 -11.21
CA LEU A 95 3.36 -0.23 -10.10
C LEU A 95 4.32 -0.19 -8.91
N VAL A 96 4.88 -1.33 -8.51
CA VAL A 96 5.88 -1.41 -7.42
C VAL A 96 7.07 -0.50 -7.70
N GLY A 97 7.64 -0.58 -8.91
CA GLY A 97 8.74 0.28 -9.32
C GLY A 97 8.41 1.77 -9.24
N GLY A 98 7.25 2.17 -9.76
CA GLY A 98 6.76 3.55 -9.70
C GLY A 98 6.54 4.05 -8.26
N LEU A 99 5.97 3.20 -7.39
CA LEU A 99 5.77 3.54 -5.99
C LEU A 99 7.09 3.69 -5.23
N ILE A 100 8.09 2.84 -5.47
CA ILE A 100 9.42 2.97 -4.84
C ILE A 100 10.08 4.30 -5.23
N ILE A 101 10.02 4.68 -6.50
CA ILE A 101 10.56 5.98 -6.97
C ILE A 101 9.84 7.14 -6.27
N ARG A 102 8.52 7.06 -6.18
CA ARG A 102 7.70 8.07 -5.52
C ARG A 102 8.00 8.18 -4.03
N ILE A 103 8.09 7.05 -3.33
CA ILE A 103 8.43 6.98 -1.90
C ILE A 103 9.78 7.64 -1.64
N LYS A 104 10.82 7.31 -2.42
CA LYS A 104 12.15 7.91 -2.27
C LYS A 104 12.12 9.43 -2.43
N LYS A 105 11.36 9.94 -3.39
CA LYS A 105 11.18 11.38 -3.58
C LYS A 105 10.48 12.03 -2.41
N GLU A 106 9.45 11.38 -1.88
CA GLU A 106 8.70 11.85 -0.70
C GLU A 106 9.60 11.85 0.55
N GLU A 107 10.34 10.78 0.82
CA GLU A 107 11.28 10.69 1.93
C GLU A 107 12.36 11.78 1.86
N ASN A 108 12.90 12.07 0.67
CA ASN A 108 13.84 13.18 0.49
C ASN A 108 13.22 14.54 0.85
N ASN A 109 11.98 14.78 0.44
CA ASN A 109 11.27 16.02 0.78
C ASN A 109 11.01 16.12 2.30
N LEU A 110 10.69 15.00 2.94
CA LEU A 110 10.48 14.94 4.39
C LEU A 110 11.79 15.13 5.17
N ILE A 111 12.90 14.59 4.70
CA ILE A 111 14.23 14.85 5.28
C ILE A 111 14.59 16.33 5.16
N ILE A 112 14.34 16.96 4.02
CA ILE A 112 14.61 18.38 3.83
C ILE A 112 13.77 19.22 4.79
N LYS A 113 12.52 18.83 5.04
CA LYS A 113 11.59 19.58 5.89
C LYS A 113 11.81 19.36 7.39
N PHE A 114 11.98 18.11 7.81
CA PHE A 114 12.02 17.70 9.23
C PHE A 114 13.41 17.33 9.73
N GLY A 115 14.42 17.22 8.84
CA GLY A 115 15.81 16.97 9.19
C GLY A 115 16.00 15.69 10.02
N ASP A 116 16.70 15.85 11.14
CA ASP A 116 17.09 14.75 12.03
C ASP A 116 15.88 14.02 12.63
N GLU A 117 14.80 14.72 12.90
CA GLU A 117 13.56 14.12 13.42
C GLU A 117 13.02 13.02 12.45
N TYR A 118 13.05 13.28 11.15
CA TYR A 118 12.62 12.28 10.17
C TYR A 118 13.63 11.14 10.03
N GLN A 119 14.93 11.41 10.16
CA GLN A 119 15.96 10.38 10.12
C GLN A 119 15.84 9.41 11.29
N GLU A 120 15.65 9.90 12.52
CA GLU A 120 15.37 9.07 13.68
C GLU A 120 14.10 8.22 13.51
N TYR A 121 13.06 8.80 12.91
CA TYR A 121 11.84 8.07 12.59
C TYR A 121 12.10 6.95 11.57
N MET A 122 12.96 7.19 10.56
CA MET A 122 13.36 6.17 9.58
C MET A 122 14.14 5.02 10.22
N GLU A 123 14.92 5.28 11.25
CA GLU A 123 15.67 4.24 11.96
C GLU A 123 14.75 3.29 12.72
N LYS A 124 13.64 3.79 13.27
CA LYS A 124 12.69 3.05 14.11
C LYS A 124 11.61 2.31 13.30
N THR A 125 11.39 2.72 12.05
CA THR A 125 10.25 2.25 11.25
C THR A 125 10.68 1.63 9.93
N GLY A 126 9.86 0.72 9.39
CA GLY A 126 10.06 0.17 8.05
C GLY A 126 9.40 1.03 6.96
N MET A 127 9.83 0.90 5.72
CA MET A 127 9.25 1.63 4.59
C MET A 127 7.81 1.17 4.31
N LEU A 128 7.63 -0.09 3.97
CA LEU A 128 6.34 -0.73 3.65
C LEU A 128 6.05 -1.93 4.56
N ILE A 129 7.09 -2.53 5.14
CA ILE A 129 7.01 -3.68 6.04
C ILE A 129 7.58 -3.23 7.39
N PRO A 130 6.92 -3.55 8.52
CA PRO A 130 7.45 -3.22 9.84
C PRO A 130 8.88 -3.75 10.03
N LYS A 131 9.75 -2.95 10.64
CA LYS A 131 11.04 -3.48 11.10
C LYS A 131 10.79 -4.49 12.22
N ILE A 132 11.40 -5.65 12.10
CA ILE A 132 11.49 -6.64 13.17
C ILE A 132 12.69 -6.22 14.00
N THR A 133 12.45 -5.61 15.14
CA THR A 133 13.46 -5.30 16.16
C THR A 133 13.50 -6.41 17.18
#